data_6eb6410e8c165553a507eab6b4486733
#
_entry.id   6eb6410e8c165553a507eab6b4486733
#
_cell.length_a   1.000
_cell.length_b   1.000
_cell.length_c   1.000
_cell.angle_alpha   90.00
_cell.angle_beta   90.00
_cell.angle_gamma   90.00
#
_symmetry.space_group_name_H-M   'P 1'
#
loop_
_entity.id
_entity.type
_entity.pdbx_description
1 polymer ?
#
loop_
_entity_poly.entity_id
_entity_poly.type
_entity_poly.pdbx_seq_one_letter_code
_entity_poly.pdbx_strand_id
1 'polypeptide(L)'
;SADFLITMKINSTDEYLGGLTVQDFLVTSKLMAEAGIDAIEVSANGTSRTGIKAGENEGYFRAAAMALAATADTPVVLVGGLRSIEKVNQFLNDTKIEYVSLSRPLIREPNLIRRWQAGDAAPSKCVSCNSCYRTPGHQCIFNLKNKQ
;
A
#
# COMPACT_ATOMS: atom_id res chain seq x y z
N SER A 1 24.49 1.39 11.72
CA SER A 1 24.29 1.53 13.16
C SER A 1 23.02 0.79 13.54
N ALA A 2 22.98 0.17 14.72
CA ALA A 2 21.84 -0.65 15.20
C ALA A 2 20.51 0.15 15.34
N ASP A 3 20.55 1.46 15.16
CA ASP A 3 19.42 2.36 15.37
C ASP A 3 18.77 2.84 14.04
N PHE A 4 19.16 2.29 12.90
CA PHE A 4 18.66 2.71 11.60
C PHE A 4 17.70 1.66 11.03
N LEU A 5 16.44 2.04 10.82
CA LEU A 5 15.45 1.22 10.13
C LEU A 5 15.66 1.35 8.60
N ILE A 6 15.91 0.24 7.93
CA ILE A 6 16.09 0.18 6.48
C ILE A 6 14.91 -0.56 5.86
N THR A 7 14.09 0.14 5.10
CA THR A 7 12.95 -0.45 4.41
C THR A 7 13.13 -0.37 2.91
N MET A 8 12.55 -1.33 2.19
CA MET A 8 12.57 -1.37 0.73
C MET A 8 11.16 -1.37 0.17
N LYS A 9 10.95 -0.63 -0.91
CA LYS A 9 9.75 -0.76 -1.75
C LYS A 9 10.15 -1.36 -3.08
N ILE A 10 9.53 -2.49 -3.45
CA ILE A 10 9.87 -3.23 -4.66
C ILE A 10 8.62 -3.57 -5.47
N ASN A 11 8.74 -3.56 -6.80
CA ASN A 11 7.70 -4.06 -7.69
C ASN A 11 7.60 -5.58 -7.62
N SER A 12 6.40 -6.11 -7.49
CA SER A 12 6.13 -7.56 -7.56
C SER A 12 5.99 -8.07 -8.99
N THR A 13 5.72 -7.18 -9.93
CA THR A 13 5.68 -7.45 -11.37
C THR A 13 5.69 -6.13 -12.14
N ASP A 14 6.18 -6.15 -13.35
CA ASP A 14 6.11 -5.00 -14.27
C ASP A 14 4.87 -5.05 -15.18
N GLU A 15 4.14 -6.16 -15.19
CA GLU A 15 2.90 -6.37 -15.97
C GLU A 15 3.11 -6.24 -17.49
N TYR A 16 4.33 -6.43 -18.01
CA TYR A 16 4.61 -6.49 -19.46
C TYR A 16 5.64 -7.59 -19.81
N LEU A 17 5.64 -8.02 -21.07
CA LEU A 17 6.52 -9.07 -21.56
C LEU A 17 8.00 -8.68 -21.44
N GLY A 18 8.79 -9.55 -20.79
CA GLY A 18 10.23 -9.31 -20.53
C GLY A 18 10.52 -8.39 -19.33
N GLY A 19 9.48 -7.93 -18.63
CA GLY A 19 9.62 -7.21 -17.36
C GLY A 19 9.79 -8.14 -16.16
N LEU A 20 9.92 -7.56 -14.97
CA LEU A 20 10.04 -8.28 -13.71
C LEU A 20 8.84 -9.21 -13.48
N THR A 21 9.13 -10.47 -13.18
CA THR A 21 8.11 -11.48 -12.83
C THR A 21 7.91 -11.57 -11.31
N VAL A 22 6.80 -12.18 -10.89
CA VAL A 22 6.58 -12.48 -9.45
C VAL A 22 7.66 -13.38 -8.89
N GLN A 23 8.22 -14.28 -9.71
CA GLN A 23 9.33 -15.15 -9.28
C GLN A 23 10.60 -14.34 -9.02
N ASP A 24 10.97 -13.41 -9.91
CA ASP A 24 12.12 -12.52 -9.72
C ASP A 24 11.94 -11.65 -8.46
N PHE A 25 10.72 -11.15 -8.24
CA PHE A 25 10.37 -10.42 -7.04
C PHE A 25 10.60 -11.24 -5.77
N LEU A 26 10.11 -12.49 -5.72
CA LEU A 26 10.28 -13.33 -4.54
C LEU A 26 11.74 -13.66 -4.26
N VAL A 27 12.53 -13.98 -5.30
CA VAL A 27 13.96 -14.24 -5.18
C VAL A 27 14.70 -13.01 -4.68
N THR A 28 14.46 -11.84 -5.29
CA THR A 28 15.10 -10.58 -4.90
C THR A 28 14.73 -10.20 -3.46
N SER A 29 13.45 -10.31 -3.10
CA SER A 29 12.98 -9.99 -1.75
C SER A 29 13.63 -10.88 -0.70
N LYS A 30 13.82 -12.17 -0.99
CA LYS A 30 14.53 -13.10 -0.10
C LYS A 30 15.98 -12.69 0.09
N LEU A 31 16.71 -12.38 -0.98
CA LEU A 31 18.10 -11.89 -0.90
C LEU A 31 18.21 -10.61 -0.08
N MET A 32 17.25 -9.70 -0.21
CA MET A 32 17.22 -8.46 0.57
C MET A 32 16.93 -8.72 2.05
N ALA A 33 16.01 -9.65 2.35
CA ALA A 33 15.76 -10.09 3.73
C ALA A 33 17.00 -10.67 4.38
N GLU A 34 17.72 -11.57 3.68
CA GLU A 34 18.99 -12.15 4.11
C GLU A 34 20.10 -11.08 4.29
N ALA A 35 20.05 -10.00 3.53
CA ALA A 35 20.95 -8.85 3.66
C ALA A 35 20.61 -7.92 4.84
N GLY A 36 19.51 -8.15 5.56
CA GLY A 36 19.13 -7.42 6.77
C GLY A 36 18.20 -6.22 6.54
N ILE A 37 17.35 -6.25 5.51
CA ILE A 37 16.26 -5.28 5.35
C ILE A 37 15.20 -5.49 6.44
N ASP A 38 14.77 -4.42 7.11
CA ASP A 38 13.85 -4.47 8.25
C ASP A 38 12.37 -4.61 7.82
N ALA A 39 12.00 -4.18 6.61
CA ALA A 39 10.66 -4.38 6.06
C ALA A 39 10.64 -4.22 4.53
N ILE A 40 9.70 -4.91 3.86
CA ILE A 40 9.52 -4.86 2.41
C ILE A 40 8.10 -4.43 2.05
N GLU A 41 7.95 -3.26 1.41
CA GLU A 41 6.67 -2.78 0.85
C GLU A 41 6.48 -3.33 -0.57
N VAL A 42 5.41 -4.11 -0.75
CA VAL A 42 5.08 -4.77 -2.02
C VAL A 42 4.30 -3.84 -2.93
N SER A 43 4.88 -3.51 -4.08
CA SER A 43 4.31 -2.62 -5.10
C SER A 43 4.23 -3.34 -6.47
N ALA A 44 3.87 -2.64 -7.52
CA ALA A 44 4.06 -3.03 -8.92
C ALA A 44 3.89 -1.82 -9.83
N ASN A 45 4.10 -1.97 -11.14
CA ASN A 45 3.69 -0.98 -12.12
C ASN A 45 2.18 -0.74 -12.05
N GLY A 46 1.73 0.46 -12.39
CA GLY A 46 0.32 0.82 -12.26
C GLY A 46 -0.17 0.97 -10.82
N THR A 47 0.72 1.34 -9.89
CA THR A 47 0.42 1.50 -8.45
C THR A 47 -0.75 2.43 -8.14
N SER A 48 -1.06 3.33 -9.04
CA SER A 48 -2.09 4.36 -8.82
C SER A 48 -3.36 4.07 -9.61
N ARG A 49 -3.93 2.89 -9.44
CA ARG A 49 -5.19 2.48 -10.11
C ARG A 49 -6.33 3.44 -9.75
N THR A 50 -7.16 3.74 -10.76
CA THR A 50 -8.41 4.49 -10.61
C THR A 50 -9.56 3.56 -10.23
N GLY A 51 -10.70 4.12 -9.86
CA GLY A 51 -11.94 3.36 -9.62
C GLY A 51 -11.88 2.39 -8.44
N ILE A 52 -11.01 2.63 -7.46
CA ILE A 52 -10.98 1.81 -6.25
C ILE A 52 -12.16 2.17 -5.37
N LYS A 53 -12.91 1.14 -4.98
CA LYS A 53 -14.05 1.23 -4.09
C LYS A 53 -13.79 0.43 -2.82
N ALA A 54 -14.20 0.99 -1.69
CA ALA A 54 -14.11 0.33 -0.40
C ALA A 54 -14.90 -0.99 -0.39
N GLY A 55 -14.31 -2.04 0.17
CA GLY A 55 -14.91 -3.36 0.26
C GLY A 55 -14.86 -4.20 -1.01
N GLU A 56 -14.65 -3.62 -2.21
CA GLU A 56 -14.74 -4.34 -3.48
C GLU A 56 -13.36 -4.76 -4.03
N ASN A 57 -12.51 -3.79 -4.38
CA ASN A 57 -11.27 -4.03 -5.14
C ASN A 57 -10.02 -3.46 -4.44
N GLU A 58 -10.04 -3.43 -3.13
CA GLU A 58 -8.92 -3.03 -2.29
C GLU A 58 -7.81 -4.09 -2.25
N GLY A 59 -6.59 -3.65 -1.93
CA GLY A 59 -5.45 -4.54 -1.76
C GLY A 59 -5.06 -5.28 -3.04
N TYR A 60 -4.98 -4.58 -4.16
CA TYR A 60 -4.74 -5.21 -5.47
C TYR A 60 -3.35 -5.84 -5.61
N PHE A 61 -2.42 -5.60 -4.68
CA PHE A 61 -1.13 -6.33 -4.59
C PHE A 61 -1.11 -7.42 -3.52
N ARG A 62 -2.27 -7.74 -2.91
CA ARG A 62 -2.34 -8.72 -1.81
C ARG A 62 -1.79 -10.09 -2.16
N ALA A 63 -1.99 -10.57 -3.39
CA ALA A 63 -1.51 -11.90 -3.77
C ALA A 63 0.01 -12.01 -3.69
N ALA A 64 0.74 -11.01 -4.21
CA ALA A 64 2.20 -10.97 -4.14
C ALA A 64 2.68 -10.74 -2.69
N ALA A 65 2.02 -9.85 -1.95
CA ALA A 65 2.35 -9.61 -0.55
C ALA A 65 2.16 -10.86 0.32
N MET A 66 1.08 -11.60 0.13
CA MET A 66 0.83 -12.87 0.84
C MET A 66 1.84 -13.95 0.46
N ALA A 67 2.21 -14.04 -0.82
CA ALA A 67 3.22 -15.00 -1.28
C ALA A 67 4.59 -14.70 -0.65
N LEU A 68 4.99 -13.44 -0.56
CA LEU A 68 6.21 -13.04 0.12
C LEU A 68 6.11 -13.34 1.64
N ALA A 69 5.05 -12.90 2.30
CA ALA A 69 4.87 -13.09 3.73
C ALA A 69 4.79 -14.57 4.16
N ALA A 70 4.44 -15.47 3.24
CA ALA A 70 4.44 -16.90 3.51
C ALA A 70 5.86 -17.49 3.58
N THR A 71 6.85 -16.84 2.99
CA THR A 71 8.21 -17.41 2.77
C THR A 71 9.34 -16.55 3.35
N ALA A 72 9.09 -15.30 3.69
CA ALA A 72 10.09 -14.39 4.27
C ALA A 72 9.87 -14.23 5.77
N ASP A 73 10.98 -14.13 6.51
CA ASP A 73 10.96 -13.77 7.93
C ASP A 73 10.96 -12.26 8.16
N THR A 74 11.10 -11.49 7.08
CA THR A 74 11.08 -10.03 7.11
C THR A 74 9.65 -9.51 7.04
N PRO A 75 9.27 -8.53 7.86
CA PRO A 75 7.97 -7.86 7.84
C PRO A 75 7.54 -7.39 6.46
N VAL A 76 6.31 -7.73 6.07
CA VAL A 76 5.74 -7.37 4.76
C VAL A 76 4.70 -6.28 4.91
N VAL A 77 4.84 -5.23 4.09
CA VAL A 77 3.93 -4.09 4.04
C VAL A 77 3.08 -4.17 2.77
N LEU A 78 1.76 -4.27 2.92
CA LEU A 78 0.82 -4.23 1.80
C LEU A 78 0.46 -2.79 1.43
N VAL A 79 0.72 -2.41 0.19
CA VAL A 79 0.15 -1.21 -0.44
C VAL A 79 -0.84 -1.61 -1.53
N GLY A 80 -1.68 -0.72 -1.96
CA GLY A 80 -2.51 -0.91 -3.14
C GLY A 80 -4.01 -0.78 -2.91
N GLY A 81 -4.50 0.45 -2.97
CA GLY A 81 -5.94 0.73 -3.03
C GLY A 81 -6.71 0.58 -1.73
N LEU A 82 -6.07 0.50 -0.58
CA LEU A 82 -6.78 0.41 0.71
C LEU A 82 -7.62 1.66 0.98
N ARG A 83 -8.88 1.47 1.41
CA ARG A 83 -9.88 2.53 1.63
C ARG A 83 -10.69 2.33 2.89
N SER A 84 -10.81 1.11 3.41
CA SER A 84 -11.60 0.77 4.59
C SER A 84 -10.76 0.14 5.69
N ILE A 85 -11.06 0.49 6.93
CA ILE A 85 -10.43 -0.13 8.10
C ILE A 85 -10.78 -1.62 8.21
N GLU A 86 -11.97 -2.00 7.75
CA GLU A 86 -12.42 -3.39 7.74
C GLU A 86 -11.48 -4.26 6.88
N LYS A 87 -11.17 -3.82 5.63
CA LYS A 87 -10.22 -4.54 4.76
C LYS A 87 -8.81 -4.52 5.29
N VAL A 88 -8.37 -3.41 5.88
CA VAL A 88 -7.07 -3.33 6.56
C VAL A 88 -6.99 -4.39 7.66
N ASN A 89 -7.96 -4.44 8.57
CA ASN A 89 -8.00 -5.41 9.65
C ASN A 89 -8.09 -6.85 9.12
N GLN A 90 -8.87 -7.08 8.06
CA GLN A 90 -8.95 -8.39 7.42
C GLN A 90 -7.57 -8.87 6.94
N PHE A 91 -6.81 -8.03 6.22
CA PHE A 91 -5.48 -8.42 5.74
C PHE A 91 -4.50 -8.67 6.89
N LEU A 92 -4.51 -7.84 7.92
CA LEU A 92 -3.61 -7.99 9.07
C LEU A 92 -3.95 -9.21 9.95
N ASN A 93 -5.23 -9.57 10.07
CA ASN A 93 -5.66 -10.67 10.93
C ASN A 93 -5.65 -12.03 10.20
N ASP A 94 -6.00 -12.05 8.91
CA ASP A 94 -6.22 -13.31 8.17
C ASP A 94 -4.96 -13.75 7.39
N THR A 95 -3.90 -12.94 7.38
CA THR A 95 -2.67 -13.24 6.65
C THR A 95 -1.42 -12.99 7.50
N LYS A 96 -0.24 -13.29 6.98
CA LYS A 96 1.05 -12.95 7.59
C LYS A 96 1.57 -11.56 7.19
N ILE A 97 0.73 -10.73 6.57
CA ILE A 97 1.06 -9.32 6.30
C ILE A 97 1.02 -8.57 7.63
N GLU A 98 2.09 -7.86 7.98
CA GLU A 98 2.23 -7.20 9.28
C GLU A 98 1.84 -5.73 9.24
N TYR A 99 2.00 -5.07 8.09
CA TYR A 99 1.76 -3.65 7.94
C TYR A 99 1.00 -3.33 6.67
N VAL A 100 0.36 -2.17 6.66
CA VAL A 100 -0.27 -1.60 5.45
C VAL A 100 0.24 -0.19 5.19
N SER A 101 0.29 0.20 3.92
CA SER A 101 0.72 1.52 3.48
C SER A 101 -0.42 2.24 2.75
N LEU A 102 -0.65 3.49 3.13
CA LEU A 102 -1.69 4.37 2.60
C LEU A 102 -1.07 5.64 2.03
N SER A 103 -1.45 6.03 0.82
CA SER A 103 -1.01 7.29 0.19
C SER A 103 -2.20 8.21 -0.09
N ARG A 104 -2.91 8.01 -1.20
CA ARG A 104 -4.02 8.88 -1.62
C ARG A 104 -5.14 9.07 -0.58
N PRO A 105 -5.51 8.07 0.25
CA PRO A 105 -6.42 8.28 1.38
C PRO A 105 -5.95 9.39 2.31
N LEU A 106 -4.67 9.41 2.67
CA LEU A 106 -4.08 10.42 3.56
C LEU A 106 -3.93 11.79 2.90
N ILE A 107 -3.74 11.84 1.56
CA ILE A 107 -3.80 13.11 0.80
C ILE A 107 -5.21 13.72 0.89
N ARG A 108 -6.26 12.90 0.85
CA ARG A 108 -7.65 13.35 0.96
C ARG A 108 -8.04 13.69 2.39
N GLU A 109 -7.64 12.86 3.34
CA GLU A 109 -7.98 12.92 4.77
C GLU A 109 -6.71 12.70 5.61
N PRO A 110 -5.92 13.74 5.92
CA PRO A 110 -4.70 13.58 6.73
C PRO A 110 -4.94 12.99 8.11
N ASN A 111 -6.15 13.16 8.65
CA ASN A 111 -6.58 12.62 9.95
C ASN A 111 -7.29 11.26 9.87
N LEU A 112 -7.26 10.58 8.73
CA LEU A 112 -7.99 9.31 8.49
C LEU A 112 -7.71 8.27 9.58
N ILE A 113 -6.45 8.03 9.89
CA ILE A 113 -6.06 7.02 10.90
C ILE A 113 -6.60 7.40 12.27
N ARG A 114 -6.48 8.67 12.67
CA ARG A 114 -7.02 9.15 13.94
C ARG A 114 -8.53 8.99 14.01
N ARG A 115 -9.24 9.23 12.89
CA ARG A 115 -10.69 9.04 12.78
C ARG A 115 -11.06 7.57 12.99
N TRP A 116 -10.37 6.64 12.34
CA TRP A 116 -10.56 5.21 12.53
C TRP A 116 -10.27 4.76 13.98
N GLN A 117 -9.20 5.26 14.58
CA GLN A 117 -8.86 4.98 15.98
C GLN A 117 -9.92 5.51 16.96
N ALA A 118 -10.62 6.58 16.62
CA ALA A 118 -11.72 7.12 17.41
C ALA A 118 -13.05 6.37 17.21
N GLY A 119 -13.07 5.27 16.43
CA GLY A 119 -14.24 4.43 16.20
C GLY A 119 -15.10 4.79 15.00
N ASP A 120 -14.80 5.86 14.26
CA ASP A 120 -15.48 6.15 12.99
C ASP A 120 -14.87 5.29 11.86
N ALA A 121 -15.45 4.10 11.65
CA ALA A 121 -15.00 3.12 10.68
C ALA A 121 -15.40 3.45 9.22
N ALA A 122 -16.04 4.60 8.94
CA ALA A 122 -16.42 4.97 7.59
C ALA A 122 -15.20 4.92 6.64
N PRO A 123 -15.37 4.43 5.42
CA PRO A 123 -14.29 4.37 4.44
C PRO A 123 -13.69 5.74 4.14
N SER A 124 -12.45 5.74 3.63
CA SER A 124 -11.80 6.96 3.15
C SER A 124 -12.60 7.62 2.03
N LYS A 125 -12.73 8.94 2.09
CA LYS A 125 -13.38 9.78 1.06
C LYS A 125 -12.59 9.88 -0.25
N CYS A 126 -11.45 9.19 -0.39
CA CYS A 126 -10.65 9.20 -1.60
C CYS A 126 -11.31 8.37 -2.70
N VAL A 127 -11.76 9.02 -3.77
CA VAL A 127 -12.45 8.41 -4.92
C VAL A 127 -11.49 7.85 -5.99
N SER A 128 -10.19 7.81 -5.72
CA SER A 128 -9.17 7.25 -6.62
C SER A 128 -9.10 7.88 -8.02
N CYS A 129 -9.43 9.16 -8.15
CA CYS A 129 -9.44 9.88 -9.42
C CYS A 129 -8.03 10.27 -9.94
N ASN A 130 -6.98 10.09 -9.16
CA ASN A 130 -5.59 10.45 -9.46
C ASN A 130 -5.33 11.95 -9.72
N SER A 131 -6.32 12.82 -9.56
CA SER A 131 -6.17 14.26 -9.81
C SER A 131 -5.14 14.93 -8.89
N CYS A 132 -4.88 14.37 -7.70
CA CYS A 132 -3.83 14.88 -6.80
C CYS A 132 -2.41 14.85 -7.42
N TYR A 133 -2.14 13.95 -8.38
CA TYR A 133 -0.85 13.94 -9.09
C TYR A 133 -0.65 15.10 -10.05
N ARG A 134 -1.71 15.86 -10.38
CA ARG A 134 -1.70 17.02 -11.28
C ARG A 134 -1.77 18.35 -10.55
N THR A 135 -1.92 18.33 -9.23
CA THR A 135 -1.97 19.55 -8.40
C THR A 135 -0.61 19.88 -7.83
N PRO A 136 -0.26 21.16 -7.66
CA PRO A 136 0.94 21.56 -6.93
C PRO A 136 0.95 20.96 -5.52
N GLY A 137 2.08 20.36 -5.11
CA GLY A 137 2.24 19.74 -3.80
C GLY A 137 1.31 18.53 -3.56
N HIS A 138 0.84 17.86 -4.63
CA HIS A 138 0.00 16.66 -4.55
C HIS A 138 -1.27 16.81 -3.69
N GLN A 139 -1.90 17.98 -3.73
CA GLN A 139 -3.11 18.26 -2.94
C GLN A 139 -4.35 17.60 -3.56
N CYS A 140 -5.30 17.20 -2.70
CA CYS A 140 -6.58 16.67 -3.17
C CYS A 140 -7.46 17.81 -3.74
N ILE A 141 -7.93 17.65 -4.99
CA ILE A 141 -8.78 18.66 -5.66
C ILE A 141 -10.06 18.97 -4.88
N PHE A 142 -10.62 17.98 -4.16
CA PHE A 142 -11.82 18.20 -3.33
C PHE A 142 -11.51 19.01 -2.07
N ASN A 143 -10.27 18.98 -1.57
CA ASN A 143 -9.85 19.81 -0.44
C ASN A 143 -9.58 21.26 -0.89
N LEU A 144 -9.09 21.45 -2.12
CA LEU A 144 -8.87 22.78 -2.69
C LEU A 144 -10.19 23.52 -2.94
N LYS A 145 -11.22 22.83 -3.44
CA LYS A 145 -12.56 23.42 -3.67
C LYS A 145 -13.27 23.89 -2.39
N ASN A 146 -12.97 23.26 -1.26
CA ASN A 146 -13.56 23.62 0.03
C ASN A 146 -12.86 24.80 0.71
N LYS A 147 -11.79 25.35 0.12
CA LYS A 147 -11.06 26.52 0.63
C LYS A 147 -11.44 27.83 -0.09
N GLN A 148 -12.30 27.73 -1.10
CA GLN A 148 -12.90 28.86 -1.82
C GLN A 148 -14.31 29.11 -1.30
#